data_0e9c561834c0185726cf7881a5e55792
#
_entry.id   0e9c561834c0185726cf7881a5e55792
#
_cell.length_a   1.000
_cell.length_b   1.000
_cell.length_c   1.000
_cell.angle_alpha   90.00
_cell.angle_beta   90.00
_cell.angle_gamma   90.00
#
_symmetry.space_group_name_H-M   'P 1'
#
loop_
_entity.id
_entity.type
_entity.pdbx_description
1 polymer ?
#
loop_
_entity_poly.entity_id
_entity_poly.type
_entity_poly.pdbx_seq_one_letter_code
_entity_poly.pdbx_strand_id
1 'polypeptide(L)'
;MNLMEKVVSLCKRRGFVYPNSEIYGGNQGFYDFGPLGVEMKNNLKRLWWKWMTVDHENIVGIDGAIITHPKVWEASGHVKSFTDPLSECKRCHHRFKQDDLPENKCPDCGGELTEPKNFNILMKTELGVVEGEKTPAYLRGEACQTIYLDYKNVLQTNRLKMPFGICQIGKAFRNEVTPGNFLFRQREFEQWDLQWFCHPSEMEKWFDFWKKERMEWYKSLFTNPDNLVFF
;
A
#
# COMPACT_ATOMS: atom_id res chain seq x y z
N MET A 1 -23.32 13.04 13.17
CA MET A 1 -22.37 11.97 12.79
C MET A 1 -22.45 11.79 11.28
N ASN A 2 -21.37 12.05 10.58
CA ASN A 2 -21.30 11.85 9.13
C ASN A 2 -21.22 10.35 8.79
N LEU A 3 -21.27 9.99 7.50
CA LEU A 3 -21.25 8.59 7.08
C LEU A 3 -19.98 7.86 7.53
N MET A 4 -18.82 8.50 7.41
CA MET A 4 -17.54 7.93 7.82
C MET A 4 -17.52 7.61 9.33
N GLU A 5 -17.97 8.53 10.16
CA GLU A 5 -18.04 8.33 11.61
C GLU A 5 -18.96 7.15 11.98
N LYS A 6 -20.08 6.99 11.26
CA LYS A 6 -20.99 5.84 11.45
C LYS A 6 -20.31 4.53 11.09
N VAL A 7 -19.58 4.49 9.97
CA VAL A 7 -18.84 3.30 9.52
C VAL A 7 -17.72 2.94 10.51
N VAL A 8 -16.92 3.91 10.95
CA VAL A 8 -15.86 3.70 11.94
C VAL A 8 -16.43 3.15 13.26
N SER A 9 -17.51 3.76 13.75
CA SER A 9 -18.19 3.30 14.96
C SER A 9 -18.74 1.87 14.82
N LEU A 10 -19.33 1.56 13.66
CA LEU A 10 -19.83 0.21 13.38
C LEU A 10 -18.68 -0.81 13.36
N CYS A 11 -17.60 -0.51 12.65
CA CYS A 11 -16.43 -1.39 12.52
C CYS A 11 -15.83 -1.73 13.89
N LYS A 12 -15.67 -0.74 14.77
CA LYS A 12 -15.18 -0.96 16.14
C LYS A 12 -16.13 -1.82 16.96
N ARG A 13 -17.40 -1.46 17.03
CA ARG A 13 -18.40 -2.17 17.86
C ARG A 13 -18.66 -3.60 17.42
N ARG A 14 -18.52 -3.90 16.14
CA ARG A 14 -18.77 -5.23 15.56
C ARG A 14 -17.51 -6.08 15.42
N GLY A 15 -16.35 -5.56 15.84
CA GLY A 15 -15.09 -6.32 15.78
C GLY A 15 -14.56 -6.52 14.37
N PHE A 16 -14.73 -5.52 13.50
CA PHE A 16 -14.08 -5.51 12.19
C PHE A 16 -12.66 -4.99 12.29
N VAL A 17 -12.47 -3.86 12.98
CA VAL A 17 -11.17 -3.18 13.04
C VAL A 17 -11.02 -2.50 14.40
N TYR A 18 -9.83 -2.60 14.97
CA TYR A 18 -9.41 -1.93 16.19
C TYR A 18 -8.18 -1.06 15.95
N PRO A 19 -8.00 0.06 16.65
CA PRO A 19 -6.71 0.74 16.70
C PRO A 19 -5.64 -0.22 17.27
N ASN A 20 -4.49 -0.28 16.61
CA ASN A 20 -3.39 -1.11 17.10
C ASN A 20 -2.90 -0.59 18.46
N SER A 21 -2.62 -1.50 19.40
CA SER A 21 -2.06 -1.21 20.72
C SER A 21 -2.88 -0.21 21.54
N GLU A 22 -4.21 -0.20 21.41
CA GLU A 22 -5.11 0.78 22.04
C GLU A 22 -4.96 0.86 23.55
N ILE A 23 -4.65 -0.24 24.23
CA ILE A 23 -4.41 -0.29 25.69
C ILE A 23 -3.22 0.57 26.14
N TYR A 24 -2.31 0.92 25.23
CA TYR A 24 -1.15 1.80 25.48
C TYR A 24 -1.30 3.18 24.82
N GLY A 25 -2.52 3.55 24.41
CA GLY A 25 -2.79 4.82 23.73
C GLY A 25 -2.81 4.72 22.20
N GLY A 26 -2.49 3.55 21.65
CA GLY A 26 -2.52 3.28 20.22
C GLY A 26 -1.36 3.89 19.42
N ASN A 27 -1.11 3.31 18.26
CA ASN A 27 -0.21 3.86 17.26
C ASN A 27 -1.00 4.40 16.07
N GLN A 28 -0.88 5.67 15.78
CA GLN A 28 -1.62 6.30 14.69
C GLN A 28 -1.24 5.69 13.33
N GLY A 29 -2.27 5.33 12.54
CA GLY A 29 -2.09 4.75 11.21
C GLY A 29 -1.80 3.24 11.21
N PHE A 30 -1.95 2.57 12.35
CA PHE A 30 -1.90 1.12 12.47
C PHE A 30 -3.22 0.56 12.99
N TYR A 31 -3.66 -0.54 12.42
CA TYR A 31 -4.95 -1.16 12.76
C TYR A 31 -4.83 -2.67 12.83
N ASP A 32 -5.56 -3.25 13.78
CA ASP A 32 -5.74 -4.69 13.91
C ASP A 32 -7.11 -5.08 13.34
N PHE A 33 -7.14 -6.12 12.50
CA PHE A 33 -8.40 -6.66 12.01
C PHE A 33 -8.96 -7.63 13.04
N GLY A 34 -10.13 -7.31 13.57
CA GLY A 34 -10.86 -8.18 14.50
C GLY A 34 -11.49 -9.38 13.81
N PRO A 35 -12.22 -10.25 14.58
CA PRO A 35 -12.73 -11.52 14.05
C PRO A 35 -13.57 -11.40 12.78
N LEU A 36 -14.48 -10.45 12.69
CA LEU A 36 -15.29 -10.24 11.49
C LEU A 36 -14.48 -9.60 10.35
N GLY A 37 -13.56 -8.70 10.69
CA GLY A 37 -12.70 -8.03 9.71
C GLY A 37 -11.73 -8.98 9.03
N VAL A 38 -11.10 -9.88 9.79
CA VAL A 38 -10.15 -10.85 9.23
C VAL A 38 -10.84 -11.85 8.31
N GLU A 39 -12.06 -12.31 8.64
CA GLU A 39 -12.82 -13.21 7.77
C GLU A 39 -13.23 -12.53 6.46
N MET A 40 -13.74 -11.31 6.54
CA MET A 40 -14.08 -10.53 5.34
C MET A 40 -12.84 -10.30 4.46
N LYS A 41 -11.72 -9.91 5.06
CA LYS A 41 -10.45 -9.71 4.38
C LYS A 41 -9.95 -10.99 3.71
N ASN A 42 -9.98 -12.13 4.42
CA ASN A 42 -9.54 -13.42 3.89
C ASN A 42 -10.45 -13.91 2.75
N ASN A 43 -11.75 -13.63 2.81
CA ASN A 43 -12.67 -13.94 1.72
C ASN A 43 -12.33 -13.15 0.46
N LEU A 44 -12.10 -11.84 0.58
CA LEU A 44 -11.68 -11.00 -0.55
C LEU A 44 -10.32 -11.43 -1.13
N LYS A 45 -9.36 -11.77 -0.25
CA LYS A 45 -8.04 -12.28 -0.67
C LYS A 45 -8.17 -13.58 -1.48
N ARG A 46 -8.99 -14.53 -1.00
CA ARG A 46 -9.22 -15.79 -1.70
C ARG A 46 -9.89 -15.58 -3.05
N LEU A 47 -10.88 -14.69 -3.13
CA LEU A 47 -11.54 -14.35 -4.40
C LEU A 47 -10.56 -13.74 -5.39
N TRP A 48 -9.77 -12.76 -4.97
CA TRP A 48 -8.79 -12.11 -5.84
C TRP A 48 -7.69 -13.08 -6.28
N TRP A 49 -7.16 -13.87 -5.35
CA TRP A 49 -6.11 -14.86 -5.65
C TRP A 49 -6.58 -15.92 -6.64
N LYS A 50 -7.79 -16.46 -6.40
CA LYS A 50 -8.40 -17.39 -7.33
C LYS A 50 -8.57 -16.78 -8.71
N TRP A 51 -9.14 -15.57 -8.76
CA TRP A 51 -9.34 -14.87 -10.02
C TRP A 51 -8.02 -14.64 -10.77
N MET A 52 -6.94 -14.28 -10.08
CA MET A 52 -5.63 -14.08 -10.70
C MET A 52 -4.97 -15.38 -11.14
N THR A 53 -4.86 -16.39 -10.26
CA THR A 53 -3.97 -17.54 -10.47
C THR A 53 -4.69 -18.80 -10.96
N VAL A 54 -6.01 -18.84 -10.95
CA VAL A 54 -6.81 -19.99 -11.39
C VAL A 54 -7.66 -19.65 -12.61
N ASP A 55 -8.30 -18.49 -12.59
CA ASP A 55 -9.21 -18.09 -13.70
C ASP A 55 -8.42 -17.51 -14.90
N HIS A 56 -7.12 -17.17 -14.72
CA HIS A 56 -6.19 -16.78 -15.77
C HIS A 56 -5.03 -17.77 -15.88
N GLU A 57 -4.86 -18.36 -17.04
CA GLU A 57 -3.90 -19.46 -17.26
C GLU A 57 -2.42 -19.05 -17.19
N ASN A 58 -2.11 -17.79 -17.43
CA ASN A 58 -0.75 -17.28 -17.57
C ASN A 58 -0.37 -16.29 -16.47
N ILE A 59 -0.98 -16.42 -15.29
CA ILE A 59 -0.59 -15.68 -14.10
C ILE A 59 -0.13 -16.65 -13.02
N VAL A 60 1.01 -16.33 -12.42
CA VAL A 60 1.56 -17.07 -11.28
C VAL A 60 1.69 -16.17 -10.07
N GLY A 61 1.55 -16.74 -8.88
CA GLY A 61 1.66 -16.03 -7.62
C GLY A 61 3.02 -16.21 -6.98
N ILE A 62 3.48 -15.17 -6.29
CA ILE A 62 4.65 -15.19 -5.40
C ILE A 62 4.29 -14.62 -4.04
N ASP A 63 5.14 -14.89 -3.05
CA ASP A 63 5.12 -14.22 -1.73
C ASP A 63 6.52 -13.68 -1.43
N GLY A 64 6.72 -12.41 -1.70
CA GLY A 64 8.00 -11.73 -1.54
C GLY A 64 8.27 -11.31 -0.10
N ALA A 65 9.54 -11.33 0.31
CA ALA A 65 9.97 -10.88 1.63
C ALA A 65 9.63 -9.40 1.89
N ILE A 66 9.23 -9.11 3.13
CA ILE A 66 8.90 -7.75 3.56
C ILE A 66 10.17 -6.91 3.75
N ILE A 67 11.20 -7.51 4.37
CA ILE A 67 12.47 -6.84 4.60
C ILE A 67 13.34 -7.00 3.35
N THR A 68 13.78 -5.89 2.79
CA THR A 68 14.48 -5.86 1.51
C THR A 68 15.82 -5.13 1.61
N HIS A 69 16.74 -5.52 0.74
CA HIS A 69 18.07 -4.92 0.65
C HIS A 69 17.98 -3.45 0.17
N PRO A 70 18.76 -2.51 0.72
CA PRO A 70 18.71 -1.08 0.36
C PRO A 70 18.84 -0.79 -1.14
N LYS A 71 19.66 -1.55 -1.85
CA LYS A 71 19.83 -1.40 -3.31
C LYS A 71 18.55 -1.56 -4.14
N VAL A 72 17.55 -2.26 -3.62
CA VAL A 72 16.25 -2.38 -4.28
C VAL A 72 15.60 -1.00 -4.39
N TRP A 73 15.61 -0.25 -3.30
CA TRP A 73 14.99 1.07 -3.20
C TRP A 73 15.84 2.18 -3.82
N GLU A 74 17.16 1.99 -3.86
CA GLU A 74 18.07 2.85 -4.62
C GLU A 74 17.83 2.70 -6.13
N ALA A 75 17.81 1.46 -6.62
CA ALA A 75 17.60 1.15 -8.04
C ALA A 75 16.23 1.57 -8.55
N SER A 76 15.19 1.42 -7.75
CA SER A 76 13.81 1.85 -8.08
C SER A 76 13.59 3.36 -7.90
N GLY A 77 14.59 4.11 -7.40
CA GLY A 77 14.51 5.55 -7.17
C GLY A 77 13.80 5.98 -5.88
N HIS A 78 13.22 5.05 -5.13
CA HIS A 78 12.44 5.37 -3.91
C HIS A 78 13.26 6.07 -2.83
N VAL A 79 14.54 5.77 -2.70
CA VAL A 79 15.41 6.45 -1.72
C VAL A 79 15.47 7.96 -1.99
N LYS A 80 15.37 8.38 -3.25
CA LYS A 80 15.47 9.79 -3.67
C LYS A 80 14.12 10.48 -3.80
N SER A 81 13.12 9.80 -4.34
CA SER A 81 11.86 10.41 -4.79
C SER A 81 10.61 9.99 -4.02
N PHE A 82 10.70 8.99 -3.15
CA PHE A 82 9.56 8.55 -2.36
C PHE A 82 9.41 9.42 -1.10
N THR A 83 9.06 10.69 -1.34
CA THR A 83 9.07 11.74 -0.32
C THR A 83 7.75 12.47 -0.28
N ASP A 84 7.36 12.89 0.94
CA ASP A 84 6.29 13.83 1.16
C ASP A 84 6.87 15.20 1.53
N PRO A 85 6.41 16.30 0.90
CA PRO A 85 6.76 17.65 1.31
C PRO A 85 6.00 18.03 2.59
N LEU A 86 6.73 18.35 3.65
CA LEU A 86 6.19 18.69 4.97
C LEU A 86 6.57 20.08 5.38
N SER A 87 5.59 20.81 5.91
CA SER A 87 5.77 22.07 6.63
C SER A 87 5.48 21.88 8.11
N GLU A 88 6.30 22.49 8.97
CA GLU A 88 6.10 22.53 10.41
C GLU A 88 5.56 23.90 10.84
N CYS A 89 4.60 23.90 11.75
CA CYS A 89 4.12 25.14 12.34
C CYS A 89 5.16 25.73 13.29
N LYS A 90 5.57 26.96 13.07
CA LYS A 90 6.54 27.68 13.93
C LYS A 90 6.02 27.93 15.37
N ARG A 91 4.69 27.84 15.58
CA ARG A 91 4.05 28.12 16.87
C ARG A 91 3.71 26.88 17.67
N CYS A 92 3.06 25.87 17.06
CA CYS A 92 2.60 24.65 17.76
C CYS A 92 3.42 23.41 17.43
N HIS A 93 4.40 23.53 16.51
CA HIS A 93 5.29 22.45 16.07
C HIS A 93 4.59 21.24 15.43
N HIS A 94 3.30 21.35 15.13
CA HIS A 94 2.61 20.34 14.35
C HIS A 94 3.09 20.34 12.90
N ARG A 95 3.13 19.18 12.29
CA ARG A 95 3.60 18.95 10.92
C ARG A 95 2.44 18.57 10.03
N PHE A 96 2.45 19.13 8.83
CA PHE A 96 1.39 18.94 7.85
C PHE A 96 2.02 18.61 6.50
N LYS A 97 1.35 17.75 5.73
CA LYS A 97 1.69 17.55 4.33
C LYS A 97 1.27 18.79 3.54
N GLN A 98 2.14 19.27 2.66
CA GLN A 98 1.87 20.51 1.90
C GLN A 98 0.59 20.42 1.07
N ASP A 99 0.32 19.26 0.49
CA ASP A 99 -0.86 19.00 -0.33
C ASP A 99 -2.19 19.03 0.47
N ASP A 100 -2.12 18.83 1.78
CA ASP A 100 -3.29 18.82 2.68
C ASP A 100 -3.61 20.24 3.23
N LEU A 101 -2.80 21.25 2.87
CA LEU A 101 -2.95 22.63 3.37
C LEU A 101 -3.67 23.52 2.34
N PRO A 102 -4.86 24.06 2.65
CA PRO A 102 -5.57 24.99 1.77
C PRO A 102 -4.90 26.37 1.69
N GLU A 103 -4.15 26.75 2.74
CA GLU A 103 -3.42 28.02 2.85
C GLU A 103 -2.06 27.79 3.54
N ASN A 104 -1.11 28.76 3.38
CA ASN A 104 0.19 28.70 4.06
C ASN A 104 0.10 29.05 5.56
N LYS A 105 -0.95 28.59 6.23
CA LYS A 105 -1.17 28.79 7.66
C LYS A 105 -1.51 27.48 8.34
N CYS A 106 -1.10 27.38 9.60
CA CYS A 106 -1.39 26.22 10.43
C CYS A 106 -2.90 26.07 10.66
N PRO A 107 -3.53 24.96 10.28
CA PRO A 107 -4.96 24.72 10.50
C PRO A 107 -5.33 24.63 11.99
N ASP A 108 -4.40 24.25 12.87
CA ASP A 108 -4.68 24.07 14.30
C ASP A 108 -4.59 25.37 15.11
N CYS A 109 -3.66 26.27 14.76
CA CYS A 109 -3.43 27.46 15.58
C CYS A 109 -3.30 28.78 14.79
N GLY A 110 -3.43 28.75 13.47
CA GLY A 110 -3.27 29.91 12.59
C GLY A 110 -1.84 30.45 12.47
N GLY A 111 -0.85 29.75 13.04
CA GLY A 111 0.56 30.15 13.02
C GLY A 111 1.19 30.00 11.64
N GLU A 112 2.33 30.68 11.45
CA GLU A 112 3.14 30.60 10.23
C GLU A 112 3.78 29.22 10.08
N LEU A 113 3.84 28.70 8.85
CA LEU A 113 4.48 27.43 8.51
C LEU A 113 5.93 27.66 8.03
N THR A 114 6.77 26.65 8.22
CA THR A 114 8.11 26.63 7.62
C THR A 114 8.00 26.33 6.13
N GLU A 115 9.05 26.66 5.36
CA GLU A 115 9.21 26.15 4.01
C GLU A 115 9.13 24.60 4.01
N PRO A 116 8.47 23.99 2.99
CA PRO A 116 8.32 22.55 2.93
C PRO A 116 9.68 21.87 2.76
N LYS A 117 9.87 20.78 3.52
CA LYS A 117 11.03 19.88 3.38
C LYS A 117 10.56 18.51 2.99
N ASN A 118 11.27 17.89 2.04
CA ASN A 118 10.97 16.54 1.60
C ASN A 118 11.46 15.51 2.62
N PHE A 119 10.55 14.66 3.09
CA PHE A 119 10.84 13.55 3.98
C PHE A 119 10.56 12.22 3.28
N ASN A 120 11.56 11.35 3.27
CA ASN A 120 11.40 10.02 2.71
C ASN A 120 10.49 9.17 3.61
N ILE A 121 9.46 8.55 3.02
CA ILE A 121 8.46 7.76 3.74
C ILE A 121 8.79 6.26 3.81
N LEU A 122 9.93 5.81 3.28
CA LEU A 122 10.40 4.43 3.50
C LEU A 122 10.70 4.20 4.99
N MET A 123 10.22 3.08 5.53
CA MET A 123 10.56 2.65 6.89
C MET A 123 11.88 1.89 6.89
N LYS A 124 12.86 2.41 7.61
CA LYS A 124 14.18 1.79 7.80
C LYS A 124 14.18 0.82 8.98
N THR A 125 14.97 -0.23 8.87
CA THR A 125 15.29 -1.16 9.95
C THR A 125 16.77 -1.57 9.87
N GLU A 126 17.24 -2.33 10.83
CA GLU A 126 18.60 -2.83 10.89
C GLU A 126 18.61 -4.35 11.08
N LEU A 127 19.51 -5.02 10.40
CA LEU A 127 19.75 -6.46 10.54
C LEU A 127 21.07 -6.68 11.25
N GLY A 128 21.12 -7.70 12.11
CA GLY A 128 22.27 -8.05 12.93
C GLY A 128 22.02 -7.80 14.41
N VAL A 129 22.68 -8.60 15.26
CA VAL A 129 22.50 -8.58 16.72
C VAL A 129 23.64 -7.87 17.45
N VAL A 130 24.79 -7.73 16.79
CA VAL A 130 25.97 -7.08 17.37
C VAL A 130 25.90 -5.58 17.12
N GLU A 131 26.03 -4.81 18.20
CA GLU A 131 26.05 -3.36 18.12
C GLU A 131 27.32 -2.89 17.39
N GLY A 132 27.15 -2.01 16.38
CA GLY A 132 28.24 -1.55 15.49
C GLY A 132 28.43 -2.39 14.21
N GLU A 133 27.85 -3.58 14.10
CA GLU A 133 27.90 -4.44 12.90
C GLU A 133 26.56 -4.55 12.18
N LYS A 134 25.60 -3.72 12.54
CA LYS A 134 24.25 -3.76 11.97
C LYS A 134 24.25 -3.29 10.51
N THR A 135 23.54 -4.03 9.69
CA THR A 135 23.32 -3.71 8.28
C THR A 135 21.97 -3.03 8.08
N PRO A 136 21.91 -1.87 7.41
CA PRO A 136 20.64 -1.21 7.14
C PRO A 136 19.77 -2.05 6.19
N ALA A 137 18.47 -2.03 6.42
CA ALA A 137 17.47 -2.65 5.57
C ALA A 137 16.22 -1.77 5.55
N TYR A 138 15.25 -2.11 4.68
CA TYR A 138 13.98 -1.41 4.61
C TYR A 138 12.82 -2.39 4.71
N LEU A 139 11.76 -1.97 5.40
CA LEU A 139 10.44 -2.54 5.19
C LEU A 139 9.93 -2.06 3.83
N ARG A 140 9.42 -2.95 3.00
CA ARG A 140 9.01 -2.58 1.64
C ARG A 140 7.90 -1.52 1.65
N GLY A 141 8.11 -0.44 0.90
CA GLY A 141 7.10 0.63 0.69
C GLY A 141 6.03 0.24 -0.32
N GLU A 142 6.34 -0.76 -1.16
CA GLU A 142 5.47 -1.30 -2.20
C GLU A 142 5.73 -2.80 -2.38
N ALA A 143 4.71 -3.52 -2.86
CA ALA A 143 4.81 -4.95 -3.10
C ALA A 143 5.42 -5.30 -4.47
N CYS A 144 5.37 -4.41 -5.46
CA CYS A 144 5.76 -4.72 -6.84
C CYS A 144 7.26 -4.99 -7.05
N GLN A 145 8.16 -4.42 -6.24
CA GLN A 145 9.60 -4.57 -6.46
C GLN A 145 10.06 -6.03 -6.40
N THR A 146 9.52 -6.84 -5.50
CA THR A 146 9.87 -8.27 -5.43
C THR A 146 9.43 -9.04 -6.68
N ILE A 147 8.34 -8.63 -7.33
CA ILE A 147 7.93 -9.20 -8.62
C ILE A 147 9.00 -8.97 -9.67
N TYR A 148 9.56 -7.77 -9.76
CA TYR A 148 10.62 -7.45 -10.73
C TYR A 148 11.94 -8.15 -10.40
N LEU A 149 12.28 -8.26 -9.12
CA LEU A 149 13.51 -8.96 -8.69
C LEU A 149 13.45 -10.45 -9.03
N ASP A 150 12.30 -11.07 -8.83
CA ASP A 150 12.11 -12.51 -9.06
C ASP A 150 11.63 -12.85 -10.48
N TYR A 151 11.47 -11.85 -11.35
CA TYR A 151 11.01 -12.04 -12.72
C TYR A 151 11.75 -13.18 -13.44
N LYS A 152 13.09 -13.16 -13.43
CA LYS A 152 13.91 -14.15 -14.10
C LYS A 152 13.76 -15.55 -13.49
N ASN A 153 13.72 -15.62 -12.15
CA ASN A 153 13.54 -16.86 -11.41
C ASN A 153 12.19 -17.49 -11.77
N VAL A 154 11.12 -16.71 -11.73
CA VAL A 154 9.75 -17.14 -12.04
C VAL A 154 9.62 -17.56 -13.49
N LEU A 155 10.16 -16.78 -14.44
CA LEU A 155 10.14 -17.09 -15.85
C LEU A 155 10.80 -18.46 -16.14
N GLN A 156 11.96 -18.72 -15.55
CA GLN A 156 12.72 -19.95 -15.78
C GLN A 156 12.09 -21.17 -15.12
N THR A 157 11.66 -21.04 -13.86
CA THR A 157 11.12 -22.18 -13.09
C THR A 157 9.74 -22.61 -13.57
N ASN A 158 8.92 -21.66 -14.03
CA ASN A 158 7.57 -21.95 -14.54
C ASN A 158 7.53 -22.10 -16.07
N ARG A 159 8.65 -21.90 -16.77
CA ARG A 159 8.73 -21.96 -18.26
C ARG A 159 7.71 -21.08 -18.95
N LEU A 160 7.45 -19.90 -18.39
CA LEU A 160 6.43 -18.98 -18.88
C LEU A 160 6.84 -18.39 -20.23
N LYS A 161 5.83 -18.06 -21.03
CA LYS A 161 5.97 -17.36 -22.30
C LYS A 161 5.19 -16.05 -22.24
N MET A 162 5.74 -14.98 -22.80
CA MET A 162 4.99 -13.72 -22.91
C MET A 162 3.76 -13.89 -23.80
N PRO A 163 2.64 -13.24 -23.47
CA PRO A 163 2.44 -12.43 -22.27
C PRO A 163 2.10 -13.27 -21.03
N PHE A 164 2.55 -12.81 -19.86
CA PHE A 164 2.23 -13.44 -18.58
C PHE A 164 2.22 -12.44 -17.44
N GLY A 165 1.62 -12.82 -16.32
CA GLY A 165 1.55 -12.02 -15.11
C GLY A 165 2.24 -12.68 -13.92
N ILE A 166 2.76 -11.86 -13.03
CA ILE A 166 3.19 -12.27 -11.69
C ILE A 166 2.42 -11.44 -10.69
N CYS A 167 1.74 -12.11 -9.75
CA CYS A 167 0.96 -11.41 -8.73
C CYS A 167 1.42 -11.76 -7.32
N GLN A 168 1.10 -10.88 -6.37
CA GLN A 168 1.26 -11.16 -4.95
C GLN A 168 0.25 -10.39 -4.10
N ILE A 169 0.02 -10.88 -2.90
CA ILE A 169 -0.65 -10.18 -1.82
C ILE A 169 0.36 -10.01 -0.70
N GLY A 170 0.60 -8.79 -0.27
CA GLY A 170 1.55 -8.62 0.82
C GLY A 170 1.47 -7.26 1.49
N LYS A 171 1.97 -7.21 2.72
CA LYS A 171 2.06 -5.97 3.48
C LYS A 171 3.11 -5.04 2.89
N ALA A 172 2.78 -3.74 2.91
CA ALA A 172 3.67 -2.63 2.60
C ALA A 172 3.63 -1.61 3.75
N PHE A 173 4.68 -0.80 3.85
CA PHE A 173 4.91 0.07 4.99
C PHE A 173 5.35 1.46 4.50
N ARG A 174 4.63 2.48 4.95
CA ARG A 174 4.96 3.87 4.63
C ARG A 174 4.91 4.71 5.89
N ASN A 175 5.98 5.40 6.21
CA ASN A 175 6.04 6.28 7.37
C ASN A 175 5.25 7.57 7.10
N GLU A 176 3.95 7.42 6.87
CA GLU A 176 3.02 8.53 6.62
C GLU A 176 3.08 9.53 7.78
N VAL A 177 3.16 10.81 7.44
CA VAL A 177 3.23 11.87 8.45
C VAL A 177 1.86 12.17 9.03
N THR A 178 0.85 12.24 8.15
CA THR A 178 -0.55 12.49 8.52
C THR A 178 -1.42 11.29 8.14
N PRO A 179 -1.30 10.15 8.84
CA PRO A 179 -2.22 9.04 8.63
C PRO A 179 -3.63 9.50 8.99
N GLY A 180 -4.63 9.09 8.21
CA GLY A 180 -5.98 9.58 8.43
C GLY A 180 -7.04 8.87 7.60
N ASN A 181 -8.28 9.35 7.74
CA ASN A 181 -9.45 8.78 7.10
C ASN A 181 -9.60 7.28 7.36
N PHE A 182 -9.42 6.86 8.62
CA PHE A 182 -9.53 5.47 9.04
C PHE A 182 -8.57 4.56 8.24
N LEU A 183 -9.07 3.56 7.52
CA LEU A 183 -8.26 2.60 6.77
C LEU A 183 -7.71 3.15 5.44
N PHE A 184 -8.06 4.36 5.02
CA PHE A 184 -7.66 4.88 3.71
C PHE A 184 -6.21 5.37 3.64
N ARG A 185 -5.64 5.82 4.78
CA ARG A 185 -4.22 6.20 4.85
C ARG A 185 -3.59 5.60 6.10
N GLN A 186 -2.91 4.49 5.93
CA GLN A 186 -2.28 3.71 6.96
C GLN A 186 -0.76 3.69 6.79
N ARG A 187 -0.04 3.40 7.88
CA ARG A 187 1.42 3.16 7.86
C ARG A 187 1.78 1.70 7.57
N GLU A 188 0.89 0.78 7.88
CA GLU A 188 0.98 -0.64 7.52
C GLU A 188 -0.31 -1.05 6.84
N PHE A 189 -0.24 -1.54 5.60
CA PHE A 189 -1.40 -1.91 4.79
C PHE A 189 -1.06 -3.10 3.87
N GLU A 190 -2.05 -3.70 3.26
CA GLU A 190 -1.83 -4.72 2.22
C GLU A 190 -1.98 -4.13 0.83
N GLN A 191 -1.09 -4.57 -0.05
CA GLN A 191 -1.21 -4.38 -1.49
C GLN A 191 -1.46 -5.72 -2.17
N TRP A 192 -2.35 -5.71 -3.16
CA TRP A 192 -2.63 -6.82 -4.06
C TRP A 192 -2.19 -6.38 -5.43
N ASP A 193 -1.06 -6.90 -5.85
CA ASP A 193 -0.32 -6.40 -6.99
C ASP A 193 -0.25 -7.45 -8.10
N LEU A 194 -0.45 -7.02 -9.33
CA LEU A 194 -0.23 -7.80 -10.54
C LEU A 194 0.65 -6.98 -11.47
N GLN A 195 1.77 -7.54 -11.88
CA GLN A 195 2.60 -7.02 -12.94
C GLN A 195 2.43 -7.89 -14.17
N TRP A 196 1.94 -7.28 -15.26
CA TRP A 196 1.72 -7.94 -16.53
C TRP A 196 2.85 -7.64 -17.50
N PHE A 197 3.50 -8.68 -17.99
CA PHE A 197 4.64 -8.61 -18.89
C PHE A 197 4.21 -8.96 -20.31
N CYS A 198 4.34 -8.02 -21.23
CA CYS A 198 3.99 -8.22 -22.64
C CYS A 198 5.00 -7.53 -23.56
N HIS A 199 4.91 -7.82 -24.87
CA HIS A 199 5.71 -7.10 -25.84
C HIS A 199 5.25 -5.64 -25.95
N PRO A 200 6.15 -4.65 -26.11
CA PRO A 200 5.76 -3.24 -26.19
C PRO A 200 4.71 -2.92 -27.25
N SER A 201 4.75 -3.61 -28.39
CA SER A 201 3.73 -3.43 -29.47
C SER A 201 2.32 -3.89 -29.10
N GLU A 202 2.14 -4.62 -28.01
CA GLU A 202 0.84 -5.09 -27.53
C GLU A 202 0.34 -4.37 -26.27
N MET A 203 1.06 -3.33 -25.83
CA MET A 203 0.78 -2.65 -24.57
C MET A 203 -0.65 -2.10 -24.50
N GLU A 204 -1.11 -1.41 -25.52
CA GLU A 204 -2.47 -0.84 -25.55
C GLU A 204 -3.56 -1.93 -25.46
N LYS A 205 -3.38 -3.00 -26.24
CA LYS A 205 -4.30 -4.16 -26.22
C LYS A 205 -4.43 -4.74 -24.81
N TRP A 206 -3.31 -4.94 -24.11
CA TRP A 206 -3.31 -5.52 -22.77
C TRP A 206 -3.78 -4.54 -21.71
N PHE A 207 -3.54 -3.25 -21.89
CA PHE A 207 -4.09 -2.21 -21.03
C PHE A 207 -5.62 -2.22 -21.07
N ASP A 208 -6.21 -2.22 -22.27
CA ASP A 208 -7.67 -2.26 -22.46
C ASP A 208 -8.28 -3.56 -21.94
N PHE A 209 -7.60 -4.69 -22.14
CA PHE A 209 -8.00 -5.98 -21.59
C PHE A 209 -8.09 -5.91 -20.07
N TRP A 210 -7.01 -5.51 -19.39
CA TRP A 210 -6.98 -5.44 -17.93
C TRP A 210 -7.92 -4.40 -17.36
N LYS A 211 -8.13 -3.29 -18.05
CA LYS A 211 -9.12 -2.29 -17.67
C LYS A 211 -10.51 -2.90 -17.62
N LYS A 212 -10.90 -3.66 -18.63
CA LYS A 212 -12.19 -4.35 -18.70
C LYS A 212 -12.30 -5.45 -17.62
N GLU A 213 -11.32 -6.34 -17.54
CA GLU A 213 -11.29 -7.44 -16.57
C GLU A 213 -11.41 -6.94 -15.12
N ARG A 214 -10.68 -5.88 -14.79
CA ARG A 214 -10.75 -5.28 -13.45
C ARG A 214 -12.12 -4.68 -13.15
N MET A 215 -12.72 -4.01 -14.12
CA MET A 215 -14.06 -3.47 -13.96
C MET A 215 -15.09 -4.57 -13.69
N GLU A 216 -15.07 -5.65 -14.46
CA GLU A 216 -16.00 -6.77 -14.28
C GLU A 216 -15.79 -7.46 -12.92
N TRP A 217 -14.54 -7.63 -12.50
CA TRP A 217 -14.24 -8.17 -11.16
C TRP A 217 -14.80 -7.27 -10.05
N TYR A 218 -14.58 -5.95 -10.12
CA TYR A 218 -15.14 -5.01 -9.13
C TYR A 218 -16.67 -5.03 -9.13
N LYS A 219 -17.32 -5.04 -10.30
CA LYS A 219 -18.79 -5.14 -10.40
C LYS A 219 -19.34 -6.37 -9.67
N SER A 220 -18.61 -7.47 -9.68
CA SER A 220 -19.01 -8.70 -8.96
C SER A 220 -19.00 -8.56 -7.44
N LEU A 221 -18.30 -7.58 -6.88
CA LEU A 221 -18.16 -7.36 -5.44
C LEU A 221 -19.12 -6.29 -4.89
N PHE A 222 -19.58 -5.38 -5.73
CA PHE A 222 -20.38 -4.23 -5.28
C PHE A 222 -21.88 -4.47 -5.45
N THR A 223 -22.65 -4.06 -4.45
CA THR A 223 -24.12 -4.12 -4.51
C THR A 223 -24.71 -3.13 -5.51
N ASN A 224 -24.00 -2.01 -5.78
CA ASN A 224 -24.40 -0.97 -6.75
C ASN A 224 -23.26 -0.76 -7.76
N PRO A 225 -23.10 -1.68 -8.72
CA PRO A 225 -22.01 -1.62 -9.70
C PRO A 225 -22.05 -0.40 -10.62
N ASP A 226 -23.22 0.22 -10.80
CA ASP A 226 -23.39 1.42 -11.64
C ASP A 226 -22.65 2.66 -11.10
N ASN A 227 -22.26 2.64 -9.83
CA ASN A 227 -21.44 3.69 -9.21
C ASN A 227 -19.94 3.57 -9.54
N LEU A 228 -19.53 2.49 -10.21
CA LEU A 228 -18.13 2.29 -10.60
C LEU A 228 -17.86 3.01 -11.92
N VAL A 229 -16.90 3.92 -11.89
CA VAL A 229 -16.45 4.68 -13.06
C VAL A 229 -14.94 4.62 -13.20
N PHE A 230 -14.46 4.80 -14.43
CA PHE A 230 -13.04 5.06 -14.68
C PHE A 230 -12.80 6.58 -14.62
N PHE A 231 -11.69 6.98 -14.06
CA PHE A 231 -11.20 8.35 -14.06
C PHE A 231 -10.01 8.48 -15.01
#